data_6539f87126ea38018f2972c4fafac8c1
#
_entry.id   6539f87126ea38018f2972c4fafac8c1
#
_cell.length_a   1.000
_cell.length_b   1.000
_cell.length_c   1.000
_cell.angle_alpha   90.00
_cell.angle_beta   90.00
_cell.angle_gamma   90.00
#
_symmetry.space_group_name_H-M   'P 1'
#
loop_
_entity.id
_entity.type
_entity.pdbx_description
1 polymer ?
#
loop_
_entity_poly.entity_id
_entity_poly.type
_entity_poly.pdbx_seq_one_letter_code
_entity_poly.pdbx_strand_id
1 'polypeptide(L)'
;MSLIIPGDWFVNPNVLGEFHRKYKDYPIEEIRKVSYEQGLAFGRSVKEQLGIKGDDAEAIAKVLRAVLRDEPTAKVMSVEKGRVLLRNSGFCPLMTACLSMNLPWTWLCSALGWPFFHGLASSVNPKVNLTMTKRREKGDPYCDHIFEIGEGKLIIP
;
A
#
# COMPACT_ATOMS: atom_id res chain seq x y z
N MET A 1 22.83 -1.75 -11.93
CA MET A 1 22.17 -2.79 -11.13
C MET A 1 20.69 -2.48 -11.02
N SER A 2 19.86 -3.45 -11.33
CA SER A 2 18.41 -3.24 -11.26
C SER A 2 17.94 -3.23 -9.82
N LEU A 3 16.98 -2.33 -9.52
CA LEU A 3 16.30 -2.30 -8.25
C LEU A 3 15.35 -3.49 -8.14
N ILE A 4 15.48 -4.27 -7.09
CA ILE A 4 14.62 -5.43 -6.82
C ILE A 4 13.97 -5.27 -5.44
N ILE A 5 12.64 -5.19 -5.42
CA ILE A 5 11.87 -5.23 -4.19
C ILE A 5 11.45 -6.69 -3.97
N PRO A 6 11.79 -7.31 -2.81
CA PRO A 6 11.34 -8.68 -2.52
C PRO A 6 9.81 -8.77 -2.62
N GLY A 7 9.30 -9.72 -3.41
CA GLY A 7 7.86 -9.84 -3.67
C GLY A 7 7.04 -10.23 -2.44
N ASP A 8 7.68 -10.79 -1.42
CA ASP A 8 7.04 -11.27 -0.21
C ASP A 8 7.15 -10.30 0.98
N TRP A 9 7.63 -9.05 0.76
CA TRP A 9 7.82 -8.10 1.87
C TRP A 9 6.52 -7.83 2.65
N PHE A 10 5.40 -7.92 1.96
CA PHE A 10 4.09 -7.67 2.58
C PHE A 10 3.73 -8.70 3.64
N VAL A 11 4.17 -9.95 3.49
CA VAL A 11 3.88 -11.05 4.43
C VAL A 11 5.10 -11.46 5.25
N ASN A 12 6.31 -11.14 4.79
CA ASN A 12 7.57 -11.47 5.46
C ASN A 12 8.39 -10.21 5.69
N PRO A 13 8.13 -9.48 6.80
CA PRO A 13 8.81 -8.20 7.05
C PRO A 13 10.33 -8.33 7.28
N ASN A 14 10.85 -9.54 7.54
CA ASN A 14 12.29 -9.73 7.79
C ASN A 14 13.16 -9.34 6.59
N VAL A 15 12.63 -9.41 5.37
CA VAL A 15 13.36 -9.02 4.15
C VAL A 15 13.60 -7.51 4.08
N LEU A 16 12.88 -6.71 4.86
CA LEU A 16 12.95 -5.25 4.79
C LEU A 16 14.25 -4.66 5.37
N GLY A 17 14.88 -5.36 6.30
CA GLY A 17 16.16 -4.92 6.86
C GLY A 17 17.26 -4.88 5.81
N GLU A 18 17.41 -5.94 5.04
CA GLU A 18 18.38 -6.01 3.95
C GLU A 18 18.01 -5.06 2.81
N PHE A 19 16.72 -4.97 2.49
CA PHE A 19 16.23 -4.04 1.47
C PHE A 19 16.61 -2.59 1.82
N HIS A 20 16.37 -2.16 3.06
CA HIS A 20 16.72 -0.82 3.50
C HIS A 20 18.22 -0.58 3.40
N ARG A 21 19.04 -1.51 3.91
CA ARG A 21 20.50 -1.39 3.85
C ARG A 21 21.00 -1.22 2.43
N LYS A 22 20.42 -1.96 1.48
CA LYS A 22 20.83 -1.97 0.07
C LYS A 22 20.41 -0.71 -0.68
N TYR A 23 19.22 -0.19 -0.39
CA TYR A 23 18.60 0.87 -1.21
C TYR A 23 18.35 2.19 -0.49
N LYS A 24 18.81 2.37 0.75
CA LYS A 24 18.56 3.60 1.52
C LYS A 24 19.08 4.87 0.83
N ASP A 25 20.11 4.76 0.02
CA ASP A 25 20.70 5.89 -0.70
C ASP A 25 20.24 5.98 -2.17
N TYR A 26 19.35 5.08 -2.59
CA TYR A 26 18.74 5.11 -3.91
C TYR A 26 17.77 6.28 -4.02
N PRO A 27 17.57 6.84 -5.24
CA PRO A 27 16.51 7.81 -5.44
C PRO A 27 15.15 7.21 -5.06
N ILE A 28 14.49 7.81 -4.07
CA ILE A 28 13.24 7.26 -3.52
C ILE A 28 12.15 7.14 -4.58
N GLU A 29 12.14 8.04 -5.56
CA GLU A 29 11.14 8.01 -6.64
C GLU A 29 11.26 6.76 -7.50
N GLU A 30 12.45 6.22 -7.68
CA GLU A 30 12.65 4.97 -8.41
C GLU A 30 12.12 3.78 -7.62
N ILE A 31 12.31 3.79 -6.30
CA ILE A 31 11.76 2.75 -5.43
C ILE A 31 10.23 2.79 -5.44
N ARG A 32 9.66 3.99 -5.33
CA ARG A 32 8.21 4.19 -5.39
C ARG A 32 7.61 3.66 -6.70
N LYS A 33 8.29 3.92 -7.81
CA LYS A 33 7.84 3.45 -9.11
C LYS A 33 7.76 1.92 -9.17
N VAL A 34 8.80 1.24 -8.71
CA VAL A 34 8.84 -0.23 -8.70
C VAL A 34 7.79 -0.79 -7.73
N SER A 35 7.64 -0.19 -6.56
CA SER A 35 6.60 -0.62 -5.60
C SER A 35 5.19 -0.42 -6.15
N TYR A 36 4.94 0.71 -6.81
CA TYR A 36 3.67 0.96 -7.49
C TYR A 36 3.38 -0.10 -8.56
N GLU A 37 4.36 -0.41 -9.40
CA GLU A 37 4.23 -1.43 -10.45
C GLU A 37 3.97 -2.82 -9.86
N GLN A 38 4.61 -3.13 -8.72
CA GLN A 38 4.38 -4.38 -7.99
C GLN A 38 2.93 -4.46 -7.48
N GLY A 39 2.44 -3.37 -6.88
CA GLY A 39 1.05 -3.26 -6.44
C GLY A 39 0.05 -3.37 -7.58
N LEU A 40 0.36 -2.73 -8.71
CA LEU A 40 -0.46 -2.77 -9.91
C LEU A 40 -0.59 -4.20 -10.46
N ALA A 41 0.54 -4.92 -10.56
CA ALA A 41 0.55 -6.30 -11.03
C ALA A 41 -0.20 -7.23 -10.07
N PHE A 42 0.00 -7.04 -8.76
CA PHE A 42 -0.68 -7.82 -7.74
C PHE A 42 -2.20 -7.60 -7.79
N GLY A 43 -2.63 -6.35 -7.90
CA GLY A 43 -4.04 -5.99 -8.00
C GLY A 43 -4.72 -6.58 -9.25
N ARG A 44 -4.03 -6.55 -10.38
CA ARG A 44 -4.52 -7.18 -11.62
C ARG A 44 -4.70 -8.68 -11.44
N SER A 45 -3.75 -9.35 -10.81
CA SER A 45 -3.83 -10.78 -10.52
C SER A 45 -5.02 -11.10 -9.63
N VAL A 46 -5.24 -10.33 -8.57
CA VAL A 46 -6.38 -10.51 -7.65
C VAL A 46 -7.71 -10.32 -8.39
N LYS A 47 -7.81 -9.29 -9.22
CA LYS A 47 -9.01 -9.03 -10.01
C LYS A 47 -9.34 -10.22 -10.93
N GLU A 48 -8.33 -10.73 -11.60
CA GLU A 48 -8.50 -11.85 -12.53
C GLU A 48 -8.92 -13.13 -11.79
N GLN A 49 -8.22 -13.47 -10.71
CA GLN A 49 -8.48 -14.69 -9.94
C GLN A 49 -9.88 -14.70 -9.32
N LEU A 50 -10.36 -13.55 -8.85
CA LEU A 50 -11.64 -13.44 -8.16
C LEU A 50 -12.77 -12.94 -9.04
N GLY A 51 -12.50 -12.66 -10.31
CA GLY A 51 -13.51 -12.17 -11.25
C GLY A 51 -14.07 -10.81 -10.87
N ILE A 52 -13.25 -9.95 -10.24
CA ILE A 52 -13.67 -8.60 -9.84
C ILE A 52 -13.73 -7.72 -11.09
N LYS A 53 -14.91 -7.16 -11.35
CA LYS A 53 -15.17 -6.32 -12.52
C LYS A 53 -15.58 -4.92 -12.10
N GLY A 54 -15.43 -3.97 -13.04
CA GLY A 54 -15.78 -2.59 -12.82
C GLY A 54 -14.58 -1.75 -12.43
N ASP A 55 -14.81 -0.44 -12.36
CA ASP A 55 -13.80 0.57 -12.09
C ASP A 55 -14.22 1.54 -10.98
N ASP A 56 -15.23 1.18 -10.22
CA ASP A 56 -15.82 2.02 -9.17
C ASP A 56 -15.23 1.74 -7.79
N ALA A 57 -15.68 2.49 -6.79
CA ALA A 57 -15.23 2.35 -5.42
C ALA A 57 -15.49 0.95 -4.85
N GLU A 58 -16.61 0.31 -5.21
CA GLU A 58 -16.90 -1.06 -4.76
C GLU A 58 -15.86 -2.05 -5.28
N ALA A 59 -15.43 -1.93 -6.53
CA ALA A 59 -14.39 -2.78 -7.09
C ALA A 59 -13.04 -2.55 -6.39
N ILE A 60 -12.69 -1.30 -6.08
CA ILE A 60 -11.50 -0.97 -5.29
C ILE A 60 -11.56 -1.65 -3.92
N ALA A 61 -12.70 -1.53 -3.24
CA ALA A 61 -12.89 -2.13 -1.91
C ALA A 61 -12.75 -3.66 -1.96
N LYS A 62 -13.26 -4.30 -3.01
CA LYS A 62 -13.13 -5.75 -3.18
C LYS A 62 -11.68 -6.20 -3.31
N VAL A 63 -10.87 -5.47 -4.08
CA VAL A 63 -9.44 -5.78 -4.21
C VAL A 63 -8.74 -5.61 -2.87
N LEU A 64 -8.99 -4.51 -2.16
CA LEU A 64 -8.37 -4.26 -0.85
C LEU A 64 -8.76 -5.33 0.17
N ARG A 65 -10.03 -5.69 0.25
CA ARG A 65 -10.50 -6.77 1.15
C ARG A 65 -9.86 -8.10 0.83
N ALA A 66 -9.69 -8.42 -0.46
CA ALA A 66 -9.05 -9.67 -0.88
C ALA A 66 -7.59 -9.74 -0.47
N VAL A 67 -6.86 -8.63 -0.59
CA VAL A 67 -5.44 -8.54 -0.20
C VAL A 67 -5.28 -8.65 1.31
N LEU A 68 -6.19 -8.05 2.08
CA LEU A 68 -6.13 -7.95 3.54
C LEU A 68 -7.00 -8.97 4.28
N ARG A 69 -7.50 -9.96 3.59
CA ARG A 69 -8.54 -10.90 4.08
C ARG A 69 -8.31 -11.53 5.44
N ASP A 70 -7.05 -11.79 5.79
CA ASP A 70 -6.70 -12.48 7.03
C ASP A 70 -6.29 -11.52 8.15
N GLU A 71 -6.41 -10.21 7.91
CA GLU A 71 -6.01 -9.21 8.89
C GLU A 71 -7.25 -8.53 9.50
N PRO A 72 -7.63 -8.91 10.73
CA PRO A 72 -8.86 -8.38 11.34
C PRO A 72 -8.78 -6.89 11.69
N THR A 73 -7.57 -6.31 11.75
CA THR A 73 -7.36 -4.93 12.15
C THR A 73 -7.08 -3.99 10.97
N ALA A 74 -7.15 -4.50 9.74
CA ALA A 74 -7.04 -3.70 8.52
C ALA A 74 -8.35 -3.83 7.75
N LYS A 75 -9.20 -2.81 7.81
CA LYS A 75 -10.58 -2.89 7.31
C LYS A 75 -10.95 -1.73 6.41
N VAL A 76 -11.76 -2.05 5.39
CA VAL A 76 -12.50 -1.03 4.65
C VAL A 76 -13.62 -0.52 5.57
N MET A 77 -13.50 0.73 5.99
CA MET A 77 -14.43 1.35 6.94
C MET A 77 -15.65 1.96 6.24
N SER A 78 -15.47 2.46 5.04
CA SER A 78 -16.57 3.02 4.26
C SER A 78 -16.29 2.92 2.76
N VAL A 79 -17.36 2.75 2.00
CA VAL A 79 -17.35 2.79 0.54
C VAL A 79 -18.45 3.77 0.12
N GLU A 80 -18.03 4.88 -0.46
CA GLU A 80 -18.95 5.92 -0.94
C GLU A 80 -18.75 6.07 -2.45
N LYS A 81 -19.56 6.91 -3.07
CA LYS A 81 -19.40 7.16 -4.51
C LYS A 81 -18.01 7.71 -4.78
N GLY A 82 -17.20 6.94 -5.49
CA GLY A 82 -15.85 7.34 -5.89
C GLY A 82 -14.82 7.37 -4.76
N ARG A 83 -15.13 6.84 -3.55
CA ARG A 83 -14.24 6.97 -2.40
C ARG A 83 -14.28 5.74 -1.50
N VAL A 84 -13.09 5.29 -1.06
CA VAL A 84 -12.92 4.18 -0.11
C VAL A 84 -12.02 4.64 1.02
N LEU A 85 -12.43 4.38 2.27
CA LEU A 85 -11.59 4.56 3.45
C LEU A 85 -11.12 3.19 3.94
N LEU A 86 -9.81 2.99 3.98
CA LEU A 86 -9.15 1.81 4.56
C LEU A 86 -8.44 2.23 5.84
N ARG A 87 -8.72 1.53 6.94
CA ARG A 87 -8.09 1.78 8.25
C ARG A 87 -7.30 0.57 8.70
N ASN A 88 -6.05 0.80 9.10
CA ASN A 88 -5.22 -0.21 9.74
C ASN A 88 -4.89 0.24 11.17
N SER A 89 -5.33 -0.55 12.14
CA SER A 89 -5.08 -0.31 13.57
C SER A 89 -4.28 -1.44 14.25
N GLY A 90 -3.81 -2.41 13.49
CA GLY A 90 -3.11 -3.58 14.02
C GLY A 90 -1.86 -3.95 13.25
N PHE A 91 -1.79 -5.19 12.78
CA PHE A 91 -0.60 -5.68 12.08
C PHE A 91 -0.28 -4.86 10.84
N CYS A 92 0.99 -4.50 10.71
CA CYS A 92 1.54 -3.86 9.53
C CYS A 92 2.98 -4.37 9.36
N PRO A 93 3.33 -4.96 8.21
CA PRO A 93 4.69 -5.49 8.01
C PRO A 93 5.76 -4.41 8.11
N LEU A 94 5.47 -3.19 7.67
CA LEU A 94 6.42 -2.07 7.76
C LEU A 94 6.63 -1.65 9.22
N MET A 95 5.57 -1.53 10.00
CA MET A 95 5.67 -1.24 11.43
C MET A 95 6.45 -2.33 12.16
N THR A 96 6.14 -3.59 11.89
CA THR A 96 6.83 -4.72 12.50
C THR A 96 8.32 -4.68 12.22
N ALA A 97 8.72 -4.44 10.98
CA ALA A 97 10.13 -4.33 10.59
C ALA A 97 10.81 -3.14 11.29
N CYS A 98 10.15 -2.00 11.35
CA CYS A 98 10.71 -0.80 11.99
C CYS A 98 10.93 -1.01 13.48
N LEU A 99 9.96 -1.60 14.18
CA LEU A 99 10.06 -1.81 15.62
C LEU A 99 11.06 -2.92 15.97
N SER A 100 11.12 -4.00 15.20
CA SER A 100 12.01 -5.12 15.49
C SER A 100 13.45 -4.93 15.03
N MET A 101 13.67 -4.17 13.95
CA MET A 101 14.99 -4.00 13.34
C MET A 101 15.49 -2.55 13.38
N ASN A 102 14.75 -1.67 14.05
CA ASN A 102 15.10 -0.25 14.17
C ASN A 102 15.29 0.44 12.80
N LEU A 103 14.33 0.24 11.90
CA LEU A 103 14.35 0.83 10.56
C LEU A 103 13.56 2.15 10.52
N PRO A 104 13.87 3.04 9.56
CA PRO A 104 13.15 4.32 9.44
C PRO A 104 11.73 4.10 8.91
N TRP A 105 10.75 4.26 9.78
CA TRP A 105 9.36 3.93 9.50
C TRP A 105 8.75 4.79 8.37
N THR A 106 8.92 6.11 8.45
CA THR A 106 8.40 7.02 7.41
C THR A 106 9.00 6.69 6.04
N TRP A 107 10.31 6.39 6.00
CA TRP A 107 10.97 6.02 4.74
C TRP A 107 10.35 4.77 4.14
N LEU A 108 10.14 3.72 4.95
CA LEU A 108 9.55 2.47 4.47
C LEU A 108 8.10 2.66 3.99
N CYS A 109 7.29 3.41 4.72
CA CYS A 109 5.93 3.71 4.30
C CYS A 109 5.91 4.49 2.97
N SER A 110 6.76 5.51 2.86
CA SER A 110 6.84 6.37 1.69
C SER A 110 7.40 5.65 0.45
N ALA A 111 8.41 4.81 0.65
CA ALA A 111 9.09 4.11 -0.45
C ALA A 111 8.30 2.89 -0.93
N LEU A 112 7.69 2.13 -0.01
CA LEU A 112 7.06 0.85 -0.31
C LEU A 112 5.56 0.83 -0.08
N GLY A 113 5.10 1.19 1.12
CA GLY A 113 3.72 0.97 1.54
C GLY A 113 2.71 1.76 0.73
N TRP A 114 2.85 3.06 0.70
CA TRP A 114 1.89 3.92 0.00
C TRP A 114 1.88 3.69 -1.52
N PRO A 115 3.04 3.60 -2.19
CA PRO A 115 3.03 3.30 -3.62
C PRO A 115 2.41 1.93 -3.94
N PHE A 116 2.67 0.93 -3.11
CA PHE A 116 2.10 -0.40 -3.30
C PHE A 116 0.56 -0.37 -3.23
N PHE A 117 0.00 0.26 -2.19
CA PHE A 117 -1.45 0.40 -2.07
C PHE A 117 -2.05 1.23 -3.18
N HIS A 118 -1.35 2.28 -3.61
CA HIS A 118 -1.77 3.08 -4.76
C HIS A 118 -1.81 2.22 -6.02
N GLY A 119 -0.82 1.35 -6.22
CA GLY A 119 -0.79 0.40 -7.33
C GLY A 119 -1.96 -0.58 -7.29
N LEU A 120 -2.28 -1.13 -6.10
CA LEU A 120 -3.43 -2.00 -5.93
C LEU A 120 -4.73 -1.35 -6.40
N ALA A 121 -4.98 -0.14 -5.94
CA ALA A 121 -6.19 0.61 -6.31
C ALA A 121 -6.18 1.01 -7.78
N SER A 122 -5.02 1.38 -8.31
CA SER A 122 -4.87 1.78 -9.72
C SER A 122 -5.10 0.62 -10.69
N SER A 123 -4.97 -0.63 -10.23
CA SER A 123 -5.33 -1.79 -11.04
C SER A 123 -6.82 -1.83 -11.36
N VAL A 124 -7.64 -1.20 -10.53
CA VAL A 124 -9.09 -1.07 -10.72
C VAL A 124 -9.39 0.17 -11.56
N ASN A 125 -8.82 1.30 -11.17
CA ASN A 125 -9.04 2.57 -11.86
C ASN A 125 -7.77 3.42 -11.77
N PRO A 126 -7.10 3.71 -12.91
CA PRO A 126 -5.85 4.47 -12.90
C PRO A 126 -6.01 5.93 -12.46
N LYS A 127 -7.25 6.42 -12.32
CA LYS A 127 -7.52 7.77 -11.82
C LYS A 127 -7.65 7.84 -10.30
N VAL A 128 -7.40 6.75 -9.58
CA VAL A 128 -7.49 6.75 -8.11
C VAL A 128 -6.35 7.55 -7.52
N ASN A 129 -6.70 8.53 -6.68
CA ASN A 129 -5.75 9.21 -5.79
C ASN A 129 -5.67 8.44 -4.48
N LEU A 130 -4.48 8.42 -3.87
CA LEU A 130 -4.30 7.91 -2.51
C LEU A 130 -3.76 9.03 -1.62
N THR A 131 -4.44 9.27 -0.50
CA THR A 131 -4.05 10.22 0.53
C THR A 131 -4.08 9.53 1.89
N MET A 132 -3.08 9.78 2.74
CA MET A 132 -3.04 9.29 4.11
C MET A 132 -3.41 10.41 5.06
N THR A 133 -4.58 10.31 5.69
CA THR A 133 -5.09 11.34 6.61
C THR A 133 -4.73 11.09 8.07
N LYS A 134 -4.45 9.84 8.43
CA LYS A 134 -3.94 9.43 9.73
C LYS A 134 -2.78 8.48 9.52
N ARG A 135 -1.73 8.62 10.33
CA ARG A 135 -0.49 7.86 10.15
C ARG A 135 0.12 7.47 11.49
N ARG A 136 0.24 6.17 11.72
CA ARG A 136 0.79 5.66 12.99
C ARG A 136 2.26 6.01 13.17
N GLU A 137 3.03 6.11 12.08
CA GLU A 137 4.44 6.51 12.14
C GLU A 137 4.63 7.96 12.64
N LYS A 138 3.56 8.75 12.68
CA LYS A 138 3.53 10.09 13.26
C LYS A 138 2.83 10.16 14.61
N GLY A 139 2.44 9.02 15.18
CA GLY A 139 1.81 8.97 16.48
C GLY A 139 0.30 8.87 16.49
N ASP A 140 -0.35 8.81 15.33
CA ASP A 140 -1.79 8.55 15.27
C ASP A 140 -2.09 7.11 15.74
N PRO A 141 -3.29 6.85 16.32
CA PRO A 141 -3.62 5.51 16.81
C PRO A 141 -3.85 4.49 15.70
N TYR A 142 -4.07 4.94 14.47
CA TYR A 142 -4.26 4.08 13.30
C TYR A 142 -3.80 4.82 12.04
N CYS A 143 -3.71 4.06 10.93
CA CYS A 143 -3.47 4.65 9.61
C CYS A 143 -4.79 4.67 8.85
N ASP A 144 -5.11 5.81 8.25
CA ASP A 144 -6.25 5.96 7.33
C ASP A 144 -5.75 6.28 5.93
N HIS A 145 -6.14 5.41 5.00
CA HIS A 145 -5.85 5.54 3.58
C HIS A 145 -7.15 5.90 2.86
N ILE A 146 -7.16 7.03 2.19
CA ILE A 146 -8.31 7.49 1.40
C ILE A 146 -8.01 7.26 -0.07
N PHE A 147 -8.79 6.38 -0.69
CA PHE A 147 -8.73 6.12 -2.13
C PHE A 147 -9.89 6.84 -2.79
N GLU A 148 -9.60 7.83 -3.61
CA GLU A 148 -10.63 8.67 -4.23
C GLU A 148 -10.38 8.80 -5.72
N ILE A 149 -11.41 8.55 -6.53
CA ILE A 149 -11.30 8.67 -7.99
C ILE A 149 -11.16 10.14 -8.36
N GLY A 150 -10.08 10.49 -9.04
CA GLY A 150 -9.74 11.86 -9.41
C GLY A 150 -8.71 11.91 -10.51
N GLU A 151 -7.44 12.21 -10.18
CA GLU A 151 -6.37 12.44 -11.15
C GLU A 151 -5.31 11.33 -11.21
N GLY A 152 -5.41 10.32 -10.37
CA GLY A 152 -4.46 9.19 -10.36
C GLY A 152 -3.15 9.51 -9.64
N LYS A 153 -3.19 10.31 -8.57
CA LYS A 153 -1.99 10.75 -7.85
C LYS A 153 -1.86 10.09 -6.49
N LEU A 154 -0.61 9.72 -6.15
CA LEU A 154 -0.23 9.42 -4.79
C LEU A 154 0.17 10.76 -4.13
N ILE A 155 -0.62 11.19 -3.15
CA ILE A 155 -0.39 12.46 -2.46
C ILE A 155 0.42 12.18 -1.20
N ILE A 156 1.74 12.41 -1.28
CA ILE A 156 2.66 12.19 -0.17
C ILE A 156 2.45 13.29 0.88
N PRO A 157 2.24 12.90 2.16
CA PRO A 157 2.06 13.89 3.22
C PRO A 157 3.34 14.66 3.53
#